data_573e8b9ad79d7cb94035e4a6cc8aa9bc
#
_entry.id   573e8b9ad79d7cb94035e4a6cc8aa9bc
#
_cell.length_a   1.000
_cell.length_b   1.000
_cell.length_c   1.000
_cell.angle_alpha   90.00
_cell.angle_beta   90.00
_cell.angle_gamma   90.00
#
_symmetry.space_group_name_H-M   'P 1'
#
loop_
_entity.id
_entity.type
_entity.pdbx_description
1 polymer ?
#
loop_
_entity_poly.entity_id
_entity_poly.type
_entity_poly.pdbx_seq_one_letter_code
_entity_poly.pdbx_strand_id
1 'polypeptide(L)'
;MTHNPIRPWRNIDRRVSRQIRVGRVLVGGDAPISVQTMTNTITSDVKATLEQVQRCAVAGADIVRISTPDEDATRALKAIVAESPVPIVADIHFHYKRAIEAAVAAASAAGAKRAVRLQ
;
A
#
# COMPACT_ATOMS: atom_id res chain seq x y z
N MET A 1 -10.82 16.23 20.09
CA MET A 1 -10.05 17.18 19.25
C MET A 1 -8.58 17.05 19.58
N THR A 2 -7.80 16.65 18.62
CA THR A 2 -6.34 16.70 18.75
C THR A 2 -5.88 18.10 18.37
N HIS A 3 -5.41 18.89 19.34
CA HIS A 3 -4.73 20.13 19.03
C HIS A 3 -3.43 19.80 18.29
N ASN A 4 -3.28 20.36 17.10
CA ASN A 4 -2.01 20.29 16.39
C ASN A 4 -1.06 21.32 17.03
N PRO A 5 -0.05 20.90 17.79
CA PRO A 5 0.84 21.82 18.49
C PRO A 5 1.72 22.67 17.56
N ILE A 6 1.79 22.27 16.28
CA ILE A 6 2.62 22.95 15.28
C ILE A 6 1.90 24.19 14.71
N ARG A 7 0.57 24.27 14.84
CA ARG A 7 -0.23 25.39 14.32
C ARG A 7 -1.30 25.84 15.33
N PRO A 8 -0.88 26.37 16.49
CA PRO A 8 -1.81 26.72 17.57
C PRO A 8 -2.80 27.82 17.20
N TRP A 9 -2.56 28.59 16.15
CA TRP A 9 -3.46 29.64 15.64
C TRP A 9 -4.49 29.15 14.62
N ARG A 10 -4.44 27.88 14.24
CA ARG A 10 -5.43 27.27 13.33
C ARG A 10 -6.08 26.08 14.03
N ASN A 11 -7.17 26.33 14.69
CA ASN A 11 -8.08 25.26 15.08
C ASN A 11 -8.74 24.72 13.82
N ILE A 12 -8.23 23.61 13.31
CA ILE A 12 -8.86 22.90 12.20
C ILE A 12 -9.70 21.77 12.81
N ASP A 13 -11.01 21.93 12.76
CA ASP A 13 -11.93 20.85 13.09
C ASP A 13 -11.85 19.80 12.01
N ARG A 14 -11.26 18.67 12.34
CA ARG A 14 -11.13 17.55 11.41
C ARG A 14 -12.29 16.59 11.60
N ARG A 15 -12.88 16.18 10.48
CA ARG A 15 -13.85 15.10 10.49
C ARG A 15 -13.22 13.84 11.07
N VAL A 16 -13.93 13.19 11.99
CA VAL A 16 -13.52 11.87 12.49
C VAL A 16 -13.70 10.85 11.37
N SER A 17 -12.60 10.30 10.88
CA SER A 17 -12.61 9.26 9.87
C SER A 17 -12.63 7.88 10.52
N ARG A 18 -13.17 6.89 9.78
CA ARG A 18 -13.11 5.50 10.20
C ARG A 18 -11.68 5.00 10.10
N GLN A 19 -11.18 4.39 11.18
CA GLN A 19 -9.89 3.69 11.13
C GLN A 19 -10.03 2.40 10.36
N ILE A 20 -9.13 2.17 9.43
CA ILE A 20 -8.99 0.93 8.68
C ILE A 20 -7.60 0.33 8.88
N ARG A 21 -7.45 -0.89 8.44
CA ARG A 21 -6.16 -1.59 8.48
C ARG A 21 -5.72 -1.95 7.07
N VAL A 22 -4.48 -1.60 6.74
CA VAL A 22 -3.81 -2.03 5.51
C VAL A 22 -2.65 -2.94 5.93
N GLY A 23 -2.85 -4.25 5.81
CA GLY A 23 -1.94 -5.20 6.45
C GLY A 23 -1.90 -4.97 7.97
N ARG A 24 -0.73 -4.68 8.50
CA ARG A 24 -0.50 -4.32 9.90
C ARG A 24 -0.59 -2.82 10.19
N VAL A 25 -0.73 -2.00 9.15
CA VAL A 25 -0.69 -0.54 9.27
C VAL A 25 -2.10 0.00 9.47
N LEU A 26 -2.29 0.75 10.55
CA LEU A 26 -3.54 1.45 10.84
C LEU A 26 -3.56 2.77 10.07
N VAL A 27 -4.69 3.08 9.45
CA VAL A 27 -4.90 4.30 8.66
C VAL A 27 -6.24 4.92 9.00
N GLY A 28 -6.25 6.21 9.25
CA GLY A 28 -7.46 6.95 9.62
C GLY A 28 -7.79 6.90 11.11
N GLY A 29 -8.88 7.52 11.52
CA GLY A 29 -9.22 7.69 12.94
C GLY A 29 -8.10 8.44 13.68
N ASP A 30 -7.70 7.90 14.81
CA ASP A 30 -6.61 8.43 15.64
C ASP A 30 -5.25 7.74 15.37
N ALA A 31 -5.14 6.98 14.28
CA ALA A 31 -3.90 6.31 13.92
C ALA A 31 -2.78 7.34 13.62
N PRO A 32 -1.52 7.00 13.92
CA PRO A 32 -0.39 7.82 13.51
C PRO A 32 -0.34 7.99 11.98
N ILE A 33 0.29 9.07 11.52
CA ILE A 33 0.50 9.28 10.09
C ILE A 33 1.35 8.15 9.53
N SER A 34 0.84 7.47 8.50
CA SER A 34 1.59 6.46 7.76
C SER A 34 2.32 7.09 6.57
N VAL A 35 3.52 6.58 6.30
CA VAL A 35 4.32 7.00 5.15
C VAL A 35 4.12 6.01 4.01
N GLN A 36 3.53 6.49 2.92
CA GLN A 36 3.36 5.73 1.70
C GLN A 36 4.27 6.29 0.61
N THR A 37 4.95 5.42 -0.10
CA THR A 37 5.71 5.76 -1.29
C THR A 37 5.32 4.85 -2.45
N MET A 38 5.88 5.11 -3.63
CA MET A 38 5.56 4.37 -4.83
C MET A 38 6.84 3.91 -5.54
N THR A 39 6.82 2.70 -6.08
CA THR A 39 7.89 2.23 -6.95
C THR A 39 7.82 2.89 -8.33
N ASN A 40 8.95 2.97 -9.00
CA ASN A 40 9.06 3.43 -10.39
C ASN A 40 9.62 2.34 -11.32
N THR A 41 9.69 1.11 -10.85
CA THR A 41 10.08 -0.06 -11.65
C THR A 41 8.92 -0.55 -12.51
N ILE A 42 9.23 -1.35 -13.53
CA ILE A 42 8.25 -2.14 -14.24
C ILE A 42 7.82 -3.26 -13.28
N THR A 43 6.55 -3.30 -12.91
CA THR A 43 6.04 -4.22 -11.87
C THR A 43 6.20 -5.69 -12.25
N SER A 44 6.12 -6.04 -13.53
CA SER A 44 6.36 -7.41 -14.01
C SER A 44 7.81 -7.88 -13.80
N ASP A 45 8.75 -6.95 -13.61
CA ASP A 45 10.09 -7.28 -13.13
C ASP A 45 10.07 -7.40 -11.60
N VAL A 46 9.75 -8.60 -11.13
CA VAL A 46 9.58 -8.90 -9.70
C VAL A 46 10.84 -8.57 -8.90
N LYS A 47 12.01 -8.94 -9.41
CA LYS A 47 13.28 -8.73 -8.69
C LYS A 47 13.56 -7.25 -8.49
N ALA A 48 13.50 -6.45 -9.55
CA ALA A 48 13.75 -5.01 -9.48
C ALA A 48 12.72 -4.32 -8.58
N THR A 49 11.46 -4.72 -8.66
CA THR A 49 10.39 -4.16 -7.84
C THR A 49 10.58 -4.49 -6.36
N LEU A 50 10.90 -5.73 -6.04
CA LEU A 50 11.17 -6.15 -4.64
C LEU A 50 12.40 -5.44 -4.07
N GLU A 51 13.46 -5.30 -4.82
CA GLU A 51 14.64 -4.55 -4.38
C GLU A 51 14.30 -3.10 -4.04
N GLN A 52 13.46 -2.47 -4.85
CA GLN A 52 13.00 -1.11 -4.58
C GLN A 52 12.07 -1.03 -3.38
N VAL A 53 11.13 -1.97 -3.23
CA VAL A 53 10.25 -2.07 -2.05
C VAL A 53 11.07 -2.22 -0.77
N GLN A 54 12.09 -3.06 -0.78
CA GLN A 54 12.96 -3.27 0.38
C GLN A 54 13.73 -2.00 0.75
N ARG A 55 14.25 -1.28 -0.24
CA ARG A 55 14.93 0.01 0.01
C ARG A 55 13.97 1.05 0.59
N CYS A 56 12.75 1.11 0.09
CA CYS A 56 11.72 2.00 0.63
C CYS A 56 11.38 1.65 2.08
N ALA A 57 11.24 0.37 2.39
CA ALA A 57 10.94 -0.09 3.75
C ALA A 57 12.07 0.27 4.72
N VAL A 58 13.32 0.05 4.33
CA VAL A 58 14.50 0.42 5.15
C VAL A 58 14.57 1.94 5.36
N ALA A 59 14.16 2.73 4.37
CA ALA A 59 14.13 4.19 4.47
C ALA A 59 12.96 4.72 5.33
N GLY A 60 12.05 3.85 5.80
CA GLY A 60 10.97 4.22 6.71
C GLY A 60 9.57 4.23 6.08
N ALA A 61 9.38 3.71 4.88
CA ALA A 61 8.04 3.56 4.32
C ALA A 61 7.24 2.50 5.09
N ASP A 62 6.00 2.85 5.44
CA ASP A 62 5.06 1.93 6.09
C ASP A 62 4.29 1.10 5.07
N ILE A 63 4.02 1.69 3.92
CA ILE A 63 3.24 1.13 2.82
C ILE A 63 3.93 1.48 1.50
N VAL A 64 3.95 0.55 0.56
CA VAL A 64 4.47 0.80 -0.79
C VAL A 64 3.40 0.54 -1.83
N ARG A 65 3.20 1.51 -2.71
CA ARG A 65 2.28 1.45 -3.85
C ARG A 65 3.04 1.02 -5.09
N ILE A 66 2.46 0.10 -5.85
CA ILE A 66 3.00 -0.37 -7.12
C ILE A 66 1.96 -0.26 -8.23
N SER A 67 2.39 0.07 -9.43
CA SER A 67 1.52 0.16 -10.59
C SER A 67 1.15 -1.22 -11.10
N THR A 68 -0.11 -1.41 -11.45
CA THR A 68 -0.62 -2.68 -12.01
C THR A 68 -1.40 -2.38 -13.30
N PRO A 69 -0.69 -1.95 -14.36
CA PRO A 69 -1.35 -1.49 -15.59
C PRO A 69 -1.85 -2.63 -16.49
N ASP A 70 -1.31 -3.82 -16.31
CA ASP A 70 -1.57 -4.94 -17.19
C ASP A 70 -1.62 -6.29 -16.44
N GLU A 71 -1.91 -7.35 -17.16
CA GLU A 71 -2.04 -8.69 -16.61
C GLU A 71 -0.71 -9.24 -16.08
N ASP A 72 0.40 -8.94 -16.74
CA ASP A 72 1.73 -9.38 -16.30
C ASP A 72 2.08 -8.75 -14.95
N ALA A 73 1.74 -7.48 -14.75
CA ALA A 73 1.91 -6.81 -13.47
C ALA A 73 1.06 -7.46 -12.37
N THR A 74 -0.19 -7.81 -12.65
CA THR A 74 -1.04 -8.48 -11.66
C THR A 74 -0.57 -9.89 -11.33
N ARG A 75 -0.01 -10.62 -12.28
CA ARG A 75 0.62 -11.92 -12.00
C ARG A 75 1.85 -11.79 -11.11
N ALA A 76 2.64 -10.75 -11.32
CA ALA A 76 3.81 -10.47 -10.51
C ALA A 76 3.48 -10.15 -9.04
N LEU A 77 2.29 -9.62 -8.78
CA LEU A 77 1.84 -9.26 -7.43
C LEU A 77 1.94 -10.41 -6.44
N LYS A 78 1.65 -11.62 -6.84
CA LYS A 78 1.71 -12.78 -5.95
C LYS A 78 3.08 -12.93 -5.30
N ALA A 79 4.13 -12.89 -6.10
CA ALA A 79 5.51 -13.00 -5.61
C ALA A 79 5.91 -11.76 -4.81
N ILE A 80 5.55 -10.58 -5.28
CA ILE A 80 5.88 -9.31 -4.63
C ILE A 80 5.23 -9.23 -3.24
N VAL A 81 3.95 -9.53 -3.12
CA VAL A 81 3.25 -9.51 -1.83
C VAL A 81 3.80 -10.56 -0.87
N ALA A 82 4.12 -11.76 -1.36
CA ALA A 82 4.65 -12.83 -0.55
C ALA A 82 5.99 -12.46 0.13
N GLU A 83 6.85 -11.73 -0.56
CA GLU A 83 8.20 -11.39 -0.09
C GLU A 83 8.33 -9.97 0.44
N SER A 84 7.32 -9.12 0.25
CA SER A 84 7.38 -7.73 0.69
C SER A 84 7.42 -7.62 2.23
N PRO A 85 8.33 -6.80 2.79
CA PRO A 85 8.38 -6.54 4.22
C PRO A 85 7.27 -5.59 4.71
N VAL A 86 6.59 -4.91 3.79
CA VAL A 86 5.53 -3.94 4.07
C VAL A 86 4.29 -4.24 3.25
N PRO A 87 3.10 -3.77 3.67
CA PRO A 87 1.89 -3.87 2.87
C PRO A 87 2.05 -3.21 1.50
N ILE A 88 1.44 -3.82 0.50
CA ILE A 88 1.44 -3.33 -0.88
C ILE A 88 0.08 -2.76 -1.23
N VAL A 89 0.09 -1.63 -1.91
CA VAL A 89 -1.08 -1.02 -2.56
C VAL A 89 -0.97 -1.21 -4.06
N ALA A 90 -1.92 -1.89 -4.64
CA ALA A 90 -2.00 -2.06 -6.10
C ALA A 90 -2.72 -0.85 -6.71
N ASP A 91 -2.04 -0.15 -7.59
CA ASP A 91 -2.56 1.02 -8.31
C ASP A 91 -3.15 0.57 -9.65
N ILE A 92 -4.48 0.60 -9.72
CA ILE A 92 -5.25 0.12 -10.86
C ILE A 92 -5.69 1.30 -11.73
N HIS A 93 -5.43 1.22 -13.03
CA HIS A 93 -5.84 2.23 -13.99
C HIS A 93 -6.78 1.64 -15.06
N PHE A 94 -7.99 2.17 -15.17
CA PHE A 94 -8.97 1.96 -16.25
C PHE A 94 -9.50 0.52 -16.45
N HIS A 95 -8.89 -0.49 -15.86
CA HIS A 95 -9.25 -1.91 -16.05
C HIS A 95 -9.67 -2.55 -14.73
N TYR A 96 -10.97 -2.58 -14.42
CA TYR A 96 -11.48 -3.18 -13.20
C TYR A 96 -11.10 -4.65 -13.02
N LYS A 97 -10.89 -5.39 -14.12
CA LYS A 97 -10.44 -6.79 -14.07
C LYS A 97 -9.09 -6.94 -13.37
N ARG A 98 -8.21 -5.96 -13.55
CA ARG A 98 -6.91 -5.93 -12.84
C ARG A 98 -7.09 -5.88 -11.33
N ALA A 99 -8.13 -5.19 -10.85
CA ALA A 99 -8.45 -5.14 -9.42
C ALA A 99 -8.84 -6.52 -8.88
N ILE A 100 -9.67 -7.24 -9.60
CA ILE A 100 -10.08 -8.60 -9.23
C ILE A 100 -8.86 -9.54 -9.20
N GLU A 101 -8.05 -9.50 -10.23
CA GLU A 101 -6.83 -10.31 -10.34
C GLU A 101 -5.82 -9.98 -9.21
N ALA A 102 -5.67 -8.70 -8.90
CA ALA A 102 -4.80 -8.26 -7.80
C ALA A 102 -5.28 -8.80 -6.45
N ALA A 103 -6.58 -8.77 -6.19
CA ALA A 103 -7.16 -9.30 -4.97
C ALA A 103 -6.94 -10.82 -4.85
N VAL A 104 -7.12 -11.56 -5.94
CA VAL A 104 -6.87 -13.01 -5.99
C VAL A 104 -5.39 -13.32 -5.77
N ALA A 105 -4.50 -12.58 -6.42
CA ALA A 105 -3.06 -12.75 -6.27
C ALA A 105 -2.61 -12.48 -4.83
N ALA A 106 -3.14 -11.44 -4.20
CA ALA A 106 -2.84 -11.10 -2.81
C ALA A 106 -3.32 -12.17 -1.84
N ALA A 107 -4.54 -12.65 -2.01
CA ALA A 107 -5.10 -13.71 -1.17
C ALA A 107 -4.29 -15.01 -1.29
N SER A 108 -3.84 -15.35 -2.49
CA SER A 108 -3.01 -16.54 -2.75
C SER A 108 -1.61 -16.43 -2.14
N ALA A 109 -1.03 -15.23 -2.14
CA ALA A 109 0.31 -14.99 -1.61
C ALA A 109 0.35 -14.93 -0.10
N ALA A 110 -0.72 -14.44 0.51
CA ALA A 110 -0.67 -13.98 1.89
C ALA A 110 -1.03 -15.05 2.92
N GLY A 111 -1.64 -16.17 2.53
CA GLY A 111 -2.24 -17.05 3.52
C GLY A 111 -3.03 -16.25 4.56
N ALA A 112 -3.74 -15.22 4.12
CA ALA A 112 -4.52 -14.26 4.90
C ALA A 112 -3.72 -13.27 5.80
N LYS A 113 -2.40 -13.20 5.71
CA LYS A 113 -1.59 -12.37 6.62
C LYS A 113 -1.19 -10.99 6.09
N ARG A 114 -1.33 -10.73 4.80
CA ARG A 114 -0.94 -9.46 4.19
C ARG A 114 -2.06 -8.92 3.31
N ALA A 115 -2.50 -7.71 3.58
CA ALA A 115 -3.56 -7.09 2.80
C ALA A 115 -2.99 -6.35 1.60
N VAL A 116 -3.70 -6.43 0.48
CA VAL A 116 -3.56 -5.52 -0.65
C VAL A 116 -4.74 -4.57 -0.62
N ARG A 117 -4.47 -3.29 -0.71
CA ARG A 117 -5.49 -2.28 -0.96
C ARG A 117 -5.56 -2.01 -2.45
N LEU A 118 -6.75 -1.94 -2.97
CA LEU A 118 -7.03 -1.48 -4.33
C LEU A 118 -7.29 0.03 -4.29
N GLN A 119 -6.70 0.74 -5.21
CA GLN A 119 -6.81 2.18 -5.32
C GLN A 119 -7.08 2.59 -6.76
#